data_91fc9800c0c58b391a40caf4720d93f4
#
_entry.id   91fc9800c0c58b391a40caf4720d93f4
#
_cell.length_a   1.000
_cell.length_b   1.000
_cell.length_c   1.000
_cell.angle_alpha   90.00
_cell.angle_beta   90.00
_cell.angle_gamma   90.00
#
_symmetry.space_group_name_H-M   'P 1'
#
loop_
_entity.id
_entity.type
_entity.pdbx_description
1 polymer ?
#
loop_
_entity_poly.entity_id
_entity_poly.type
_entity_poly.pdbx_seq_one_letter_code
_entity_poly.pdbx_strand_id
1 'polypeptide(L)'
;MTKPNGKTAFVTGSTDGVGRVVAKRLAEQGWRVLVHGRDQGRGHALLAEIAAAGGIAEFLPADLSSLVEVRGLANTVTEKTGRLDLLINNAGLGTGGPRAIRQTSADGYELRFAVNYLAGFVLTHLLLPLIKGSAPARIVNVSSVGQEAIDFDDVMLTRGYSGLRAYRQSKLAQILFTIDLARALADSGITANALHPATYMDTAMVRQSGVTPISSVDQGAAAILRLAVSPELDGRTGLFFNGQQEARADAQAYDAEARQRLKALSFKLGGLSANEYAAL
;
A
#
# COMPACT_ATOMS: atom_id res chain seq x y z
N MET A 1 5.38 -29.17 6.13
CA MET A 1 5.41 -28.28 4.95
C MET A 1 4.00 -27.81 4.66
N THR A 2 3.79 -26.51 4.61
CA THR A 2 2.46 -25.93 4.27
C THR A 2 2.14 -26.22 2.82
N LYS A 3 0.96 -26.79 2.55
CA LYS A 3 0.55 -27.08 1.19
C LYS A 3 0.24 -25.77 0.44
N PRO A 4 0.79 -25.53 -0.76
CA PRO A 4 0.47 -24.33 -1.55
C PRO A 4 -1.04 -24.25 -1.81
N ASN A 5 -1.62 -23.06 -1.62
CA ASN A 5 -3.04 -22.80 -1.86
C ASN A 5 -3.34 -22.31 -3.30
N GLY A 6 -2.30 -22.21 -4.14
CA GLY A 6 -2.40 -21.78 -5.53
C GLY A 6 -2.62 -20.25 -5.72
N LYS A 7 -2.57 -19.46 -4.65
CA LYS A 7 -2.78 -18.00 -4.68
C LYS A 7 -1.47 -17.24 -4.58
N THR A 8 -1.42 -16.06 -5.20
CA THR A 8 -0.26 -15.17 -5.18
C THR A 8 -0.62 -13.85 -4.47
N ALA A 9 0.23 -13.45 -3.53
CA ALA A 9 0.15 -12.17 -2.84
C ALA A 9 1.38 -11.31 -3.19
N PHE A 10 1.17 -10.01 -3.38
CA PHE A 10 2.24 -9.04 -3.51
C PHE A 10 2.15 -8.02 -2.37
N VAL A 11 3.23 -7.87 -1.59
CA VAL A 11 3.29 -7.00 -0.42
C VAL A 11 4.40 -5.98 -0.60
N THR A 12 4.06 -4.71 -0.81
CA THR A 12 5.08 -3.65 -0.90
C THR A 12 5.63 -3.30 0.48
N GLY A 13 6.95 -2.96 0.56
CA GLY A 13 7.60 -2.63 1.83
C GLY A 13 7.59 -3.79 2.82
N SER A 14 7.83 -5.01 2.34
CA SER A 14 7.74 -6.23 3.15
C SER A 14 9.08 -6.76 3.67
N THR A 15 10.18 -6.01 3.52
CA THR A 15 11.48 -6.42 4.05
C THR A 15 11.72 -6.00 5.51
N ASP A 16 10.82 -5.18 6.09
CA ASP A 16 10.91 -4.69 7.47
C ASP A 16 9.51 -4.46 8.08
N GLY A 17 9.45 -4.26 9.39
CA GLY A 17 8.25 -3.86 10.12
C GLY A 17 7.05 -4.77 9.90
N VAL A 18 5.86 -4.16 9.82
CA VAL A 18 4.59 -4.90 9.72
C VAL A 18 4.47 -5.67 8.40
N GLY A 19 4.98 -5.13 7.29
CA GLY A 19 4.95 -5.80 5.99
C GLY A 19 5.71 -7.12 6.00
N ARG A 20 6.83 -7.19 6.72
CA ARG A 20 7.61 -8.42 6.88
C ARG A 20 6.84 -9.52 7.61
N VAL A 21 6.15 -9.17 8.68
CA VAL A 21 5.33 -10.12 9.45
C VAL A 21 4.15 -10.60 8.60
N VAL A 22 3.48 -9.69 7.86
CA VAL A 22 2.40 -10.04 6.94
C VAL A 22 2.88 -11.00 5.85
N ALA A 23 4.02 -10.74 5.22
CA ALA A 23 4.57 -11.61 4.17
C ALA A 23 4.87 -13.02 4.70
N LYS A 24 5.48 -13.14 5.89
CA LYS A 24 5.74 -14.43 6.53
C LYS A 24 4.45 -15.21 6.81
N ARG A 25 3.46 -14.56 7.42
CA ARG A 25 2.18 -15.21 7.75
C ARG A 25 1.37 -15.62 6.53
N LEU A 26 1.45 -14.86 5.42
CA LEU A 26 0.84 -15.29 4.16
C LEU A 26 1.54 -16.54 3.60
N ALA A 27 2.88 -16.56 3.63
CA ALA A 27 3.64 -17.73 3.20
C ALA A 27 3.35 -18.97 4.07
N GLU A 28 3.21 -18.81 5.39
CA GLU A 28 2.79 -19.86 6.33
C GLU A 28 1.38 -20.39 6.03
N GLN A 29 0.51 -19.58 5.41
CA GLN A 29 -0.84 -19.98 4.94
C GLN A 29 -0.84 -20.56 3.52
N GLY A 30 0.33 -20.83 2.95
CA GLY A 30 0.48 -21.46 1.63
C GLY A 30 0.39 -20.51 0.44
N TRP A 31 0.41 -19.19 0.65
CA TRP A 31 0.49 -18.23 -0.43
C TRP A 31 1.89 -18.20 -1.04
N ARG A 32 1.98 -18.06 -2.36
CA ARG A 32 3.21 -17.55 -2.99
C ARG A 32 3.29 -16.05 -2.74
N VAL A 33 4.37 -15.57 -2.11
CA VAL A 33 4.49 -14.17 -1.72
C VAL A 33 5.58 -13.46 -2.52
N LEU A 34 5.18 -12.44 -3.26
CA LEU A 34 6.13 -11.49 -3.85
C LEU A 34 6.47 -10.44 -2.80
N VAL A 35 7.73 -10.43 -2.41
CA VAL A 35 8.29 -9.56 -1.35
C VAL A 35 8.99 -8.38 -2.00
N HIS A 36 8.73 -7.17 -1.53
CA HIS A 36 9.33 -5.95 -2.09
C HIS A 36 10.02 -5.09 -1.04
N GLY A 37 11.13 -4.49 -1.42
CA GLY A 37 11.87 -3.50 -0.65
C GLY A 37 13.12 -3.04 -1.40
N ARG A 38 13.82 -2.04 -0.85
CA ARG A 38 15.04 -1.48 -1.46
C ARG A 38 16.31 -2.22 -1.05
N ASP A 39 16.30 -2.79 0.14
CA ASP A 39 17.48 -3.44 0.74
C ASP A 39 17.51 -4.91 0.34
N GLN A 40 18.48 -5.25 -0.51
CA GLN A 40 18.66 -6.62 -1.01
C GLN A 40 19.03 -7.61 0.10
N GLY A 41 19.85 -7.19 1.08
CA GLY A 41 20.23 -8.05 2.20
C GLY A 41 19.03 -8.45 3.04
N ARG A 42 18.16 -7.49 3.41
CA ARG A 42 16.90 -7.77 4.14
C ARG A 42 15.94 -8.60 3.29
N GLY A 43 15.87 -8.34 1.99
CA GLY A 43 15.05 -9.13 1.07
C GLY A 43 15.47 -10.59 1.07
N HIS A 44 16.73 -10.90 0.83
CA HIS A 44 17.26 -12.26 0.82
C HIS A 44 17.15 -12.96 2.20
N ALA A 45 17.38 -12.22 3.30
CA ALA A 45 17.18 -12.76 4.64
C ALA A 45 15.72 -13.20 4.88
N LEU A 46 14.75 -12.38 4.44
CA LEU A 46 13.34 -12.74 4.54
C LEU A 46 12.99 -13.96 3.68
N LEU A 47 13.52 -14.07 2.44
CA LEU A 47 13.32 -15.27 1.61
C LEU A 47 13.86 -16.53 2.30
N ALA A 48 15.06 -16.46 2.90
CA ALA A 48 15.64 -17.59 3.62
C ALA A 48 14.76 -18.05 4.81
N GLU A 49 14.20 -17.09 5.57
CA GLU A 49 13.29 -17.41 6.68
C GLU A 49 11.99 -18.04 6.19
N ILE A 50 11.39 -17.50 5.12
CA ILE A 50 10.17 -18.06 4.54
C ILE A 50 10.42 -19.48 4.00
N ALA A 51 11.55 -19.68 3.31
CA ALA A 51 11.93 -21.00 2.79
C ALA A 51 12.19 -22.01 3.92
N ALA A 52 12.87 -21.61 5.00
CA ALA A 52 13.09 -22.45 6.18
C ALA A 52 11.78 -22.89 6.84
N ALA A 53 10.74 -22.06 6.78
CA ALA A 53 9.38 -22.41 7.23
C ALA A 53 8.56 -23.22 6.20
N GLY A 54 9.15 -23.56 5.04
CA GLY A 54 8.48 -24.31 3.97
C GLY A 54 7.54 -23.47 3.10
N GLY A 55 7.64 -22.13 3.16
CA GLY A 55 6.88 -21.21 2.33
C GLY A 55 7.56 -20.91 0.99
N ILE A 56 6.84 -20.24 0.09
CA ILE A 56 7.31 -19.84 -1.22
C ILE A 56 7.29 -18.33 -1.33
N ALA A 57 8.43 -17.71 -1.58
CA ALA A 57 8.52 -16.26 -1.80
C ALA A 57 9.58 -15.90 -2.83
N GLU A 58 9.44 -14.72 -3.42
CA GLU A 58 10.38 -14.13 -4.37
C GLU A 58 10.57 -12.65 -4.05
N PHE A 59 11.82 -12.17 -4.10
CA PHE A 59 12.14 -10.79 -3.79
C PHE A 59 12.24 -9.94 -5.05
N LEU A 60 11.55 -8.81 -5.03
CA LEU A 60 11.51 -7.83 -6.10
C LEU A 60 12.02 -6.48 -5.58
N PRO A 61 13.28 -6.13 -5.86
CA PRO A 61 13.86 -4.86 -5.44
C PRO A 61 13.31 -3.71 -6.30
N ALA A 62 12.91 -2.59 -5.66
CA ALA A 62 12.60 -1.33 -6.34
C ALA A 62 12.55 -0.17 -5.33
N ASP A 63 12.84 1.05 -5.77
CA ASP A 63 12.59 2.27 -5.00
C ASP A 63 11.29 2.94 -5.46
N LEU A 64 10.28 2.95 -4.59
CA LEU A 64 8.99 3.57 -4.87
C LEU A 64 9.05 5.12 -4.93
N SER A 65 10.20 5.72 -4.68
CA SER A 65 10.41 7.14 -4.94
C SER A 65 10.74 7.46 -6.41
N SER A 66 10.74 6.44 -7.29
CA SER A 66 10.98 6.55 -8.73
C SER A 66 9.85 5.89 -9.50
N LEU A 67 9.09 6.64 -10.28
CA LEU A 67 8.01 6.09 -11.10
C LEU A 67 8.53 5.16 -12.20
N VAL A 68 9.77 5.35 -12.66
CA VAL A 68 10.42 4.43 -13.58
C VAL A 68 10.61 3.06 -12.92
N GLU A 69 11.07 3.02 -11.66
CA GLU A 69 11.22 1.77 -10.92
C GLU A 69 9.87 1.14 -10.56
N VAL A 70 8.85 1.96 -10.25
CA VAL A 70 7.47 1.47 -10.02
C VAL A 70 6.93 0.76 -11.27
N ARG A 71 7.16 1.31 -12.48
CA ARG A 71 6.76 0.68 -13.74
C ARG A 71 7.55 -0.61 -14.01
N GLY A 72 8.86 -0.59 -13.80
CA GLY A 72 9.71 -1.79 -13.89
C GLY A 72 9.25 -2.88 -12.92
N LEU A 73 8.88 -2.51 -11.70
CA LEU A 73 8.34 -3.42 -10.70
C LEU A 73 7.02 -4.07 -11.15
N ALA A 74 6.09 -3.27 -11.71
CA ALA A 74 4.82 -3.80 -12.24
C ALA A 74 5.06 -4.80 -13.38
N ASN A 75 5.96 -4.50 -14.31
CA ASN A 75 6.33 -5.41 -15.40
C ASN A 75 6.92 -6.70 -14.84
N THR A 76 7.87 -6.59 -13.90
CA THR A 76 8.47 -7.77 -13.25
C THR A 76 7.42 -8.64 -12.55
N VAL A 77 6.46 -8.05 -11.83
CA VAL A 77 5.35 -8.80 -11.22
C VAL A 77 4.56 -9.55 -12.30
N THR A 78 4.22 -8.89 -13.41
CA THR A 78 3.44 -9.49 -14.50
C THR A 78 4.20 -10.64 -15.19
N GLU A 79 5.51 -10.49 -15.36
CA GLU A 79 6.37 -11.53 -15.93
C GLU A 79 6.54 -12.77 -15.01
N LYS A 80 6.61 -12.51 -13.71
CA LYS A 80 6.86 -13.54 -12.68
C LYS A 80 5.64 -14.37 -12.33
N THR A 81 4.43 -13.87 -12.54
CA THR A 81 3.23 -14.60 -12.15
C THR A 81 2.07 -14.36 -13.11
N GLY A 82 1.35 -15.43 -13.44
CA GLY A 82 0.12 -15.37 -14.23
C GLY A 82 -1.13 -14.98 -13.42
N ARG A 83 -0.99 -14.77 -12.11
CA ARG A 83 -2.11 -14.39 -11.22
C ARG A 83 -1.67 -13.54 -10.05
N LEU A 84 -2.54 -12.63 -9.61
CA LEU A 84 -2.34 -11.81 -8.42
C LEU A 84 -3.68 -11.68 -7.66
N ASP A 85 -3.84 -12.49 -6.63
CA ASP A 85 -5.06 -12.58 -5.83
C ASP A 85 -5.12 -11.54 -4.71
N LEU A 86 -3.95 -11.02 -4.33
CA LEU A 86 -3.83 -10.07 -3.22
C LEU A 86 -2.72 -9.06 -3.50
N LEU A 87 -3.07 -7.78 -3.53
CA LEU A 87 -2.13 -6.67 -3.52
C LEU A 87 -2.22 -5.93 -2.20
N ILE A 88 -1.10 -5.80 -1.48
CA ILE A 88 -1.00 -5.00 -0.26
C ILE A 88 -0.05 -3.83 -0.50
N ASN A 89 -0.59 -2.63 -0.68
CA ASN A 89 0.16 -1.38 -0.71
C ASN A 89 0.51 -0.97 0.73
N ASN A 90 1.59 -1.52 1.24
CA ASN A 90 2.03 -1.31 2.63
C ASN A 90 3.24 -0.38 2.74
N ALA A 91 4.06 -0.27 1.71
CA ALA A 91 5.23 0.61 1.74
C ALA A 91 4.86 2.05 2.12
N GLY A 92 5.69 2.66 2.95
CA GLY A 92 5.46 4.05 3.33
C GLY A 92 6.59 4.64 4.17
N LEU A 93 6.64 5.96 4.17
CA LEU A 93 7.53 6.79 4.97
C LEU A 93 6.74 7.45 6.10
N GLY A 94 7.35 7.55 7.28
CA GLY A 94 6.79 8.28 8.41
C GLY A 94 6.92 9.80 8.29
N THR A 95 6.61 10.50 9.37
CA THR A 95 6.61 11.97 9.42
C THR A 95 8.01 12.59 9.27
N GLY A 96 9.08 11.82 9.55
CA GLY A 96 10.47 12.30 9.56
C GLY A 96 10.83 13.11 10.82
N GLY A 97 9.92 13.14 11.81
CA GLY A 97 10.11 13.83 13.07
C GLY A 97 9.89 15.35 13.00
N PRO A 98 10.12 16.06 14.12
CA PRO A 98 9.77 17.49 14.25
C PRO A 98 10.59 18.44 13.35
N ARG A 99 11.76 18.00 12.90
CA ARG A 99 12.68 18.79 12.06
C ARG A 99 12.72 18.27 10.62
N ALA A 100 11.68 17.56 10.18
CA ALA A 100 11.62 17.04 8.83
C ALA A 100 11.72 18.16 7.79
N ILE A 101 12.72 18.08 6.93
CA ILE A 101 12.84 18.96 5.75
C ILE A 101 12.09 18.35 4.58
N ARG A 102 11.63 19.19 3.67
CA ARG A 102 11.00 18.75 2.42
C ARG A 102 12.03 18.04 1.54
N GLN A 103 11.70 16.83 1.15
CA GLN A 103 12.46 16.02 0.20
C GLN A 103 11.57 15.72 -1.01
N THR A 104 12.19 15.46 -2.14
CA THR A 104 11.50 15.11 -3.38
C THR A 104 11.89 13.69 -3.83
N SER A 105 10.96 13.05 -4.53
CA SER A 105 11.20 11.83 -5.27
C SER A 105 12.11 12.07 -6.48
N ALA A 106 12.51 11.02 -7.17
CA ALA A 106 13.27 11.12 -8.42
C ALA A 106 12.50 11.90 -9.49
N ASP A 107 11.17 11.90 -9.42
CA ASP A 107 10.27 12.59 -10.34
C ASP A 107 9.96 14.05 -9.93
N GLY A 108 10.56 14.54 -8.82
CA GLY A 108 10.40 15.91 -8.32
C GLY A 108 9.18 16.13 -7.41
N TYR A 109 8.43 15.09 -7.05
CA TYR A 109 7.25 15.18 -6.18
C TYR A 109 7.63 15.15 -4.71
N GLU A 110 6.79 15.69 -3.81
CA GLU A 110 6.99 15.56 -2.36
C GLU A 110 7.11 14.08 -1.99
N LEU A 111 8.14 13.75 -1.23
CA LEU A 111 8.59 12.37 -1.08
C LEU A 111 7.53 11.45 -0.42
N ARG A 112 6.76 11.95 0.56
CA ARG A 112 5.70 11.15 1.21
C ARG A 112 4.50 10.98 0.29
N PHE A 113 4.11 12.02 -0.42
CA PHE A 113 3.07 11.91 -1.45
C PHE A 113 3.47 10.88 -2.51
N ALA A 114 4.72 10.93 -2.99
CA ALA A 114 5.23 10.01 -3.99
C ALA A 114 5.23 8.56 -3.49
N VAL A 115 5.87 8.29 -2.35
CA VAL A 115 6.08 6.90 -1.86
C VAL A 115 4.83 6.32 -1.21
N ASN A 116 4.14 7.09 -0.34
CA ASN A 116 3.01 6.55 0.41
C ASN A 116 1.76 6.40 -0.45
N TYR A 117 1.59 7.26 -1.46
CA TYR A 117 0.37 7.32 -2.24
C TYR A 117 0.58 7.06 -3.74
N LEU A 118 1.31 7.94 -4.45
CA LEU A 118 1.36 7.93 -5.91
C LEU A 118 1.95 6.63 -6.46
N ALA A 119 2.99 6.11 -5.83
CA ALA A 119 3.59 4.82 -6.22
C ALA A 119 2.58 3.68 -6.14
N GLY A 120 1.83 3.57 -5.03
CA GLY A 120 0.78 2.56 -4.87
C GLY A 120 -0.38 2.75 -5.85
N PHE A 121 -0.74 4.00 -6.16
CA PHE A 121 -1.73 4.34 -7.18
C PHE A 121 -1.30 3.83 -8.56
N VAL A 122 -0.09 4.19 -9.01
CA VAL A 122 0.45 3.79 -10.32
C VAL A 122 0.61 2.27 -10.40
N LEU A 123 1.23 1.66 -9.38
CA LEU A 123 1.44 0.22 -9.31
C LEU A 123 0.11 -0.56 -9.40
N THR A 124 -0.90 -0.11 -8.66
CA THR A 124 -2.22 -0.74 -8.67
C THR A 124 -2.82 -0.71 -10.07
N HIS A 125 -2.81 0.45 -10.75
CA HIS A 125 -3.37 0.57 -12.10
C HIS A 125 -2.66 -0.31 -13.12
N LEU A 126 -1.32 -0.37 -13.08
CA LEU A 126 -0.53 -1.21 -13.97
C LEU A 126 -0.78 -2.71 -13.73
N LEU A 127 -1.09 -3.11 -12.50
CA LEU A 127 -1.38 -4.49 -12.13
C LEU A 127 -2.86 -4.87 -12.26
N LEU A 128 -3.77 -3.91 -12.52
CA LEU A 128 -5.21 -4.19 -12.62
C LEU A 128 -5.56 -5.28 -13.65
N PRO A 129 -4.96 -5.35 -14.85
CA PRO A 129 -5.27 -6.44 -15.78
C PRO A 129 -4.98 -7.82 -15.19
N LEU A 130 -3.85 -7.97 -14.49
CA LEU A 130 -3.47 -9.20 -13.81
C LEU A 130 -4.42 -9.53 -12.63
N ILE A 131 -4.78 -8.52 -11.83
CA ILE A 131 -5.70 -8.68 -10.70
C ILE A 131 -7.10 -9.05 -11.19
N LYS A 132 -7.59 -8.43 -12.28
CA LYS A 132 -8.88 -8.76 -12.91
C LYS A 132 -8.92 -10.21 -13.41
N GLY A 133 -7.84 -10.67 -14.04
CA GLY A 133 -7.70 -12.06 -14.46
C GLY A 133 -7.61 -13.07 -13.30
N SER A 134 -7.45 -12.59 -12.07
CA SER A 134 -7.30 -13.42 -10.86
C SER A 134 -8.54 -13.37 -9.95
N ALA A 135 -9.61 -12.67 -10.34
CA ALA A 135 -10.80 -12.53 -9.50
C ALA A 135 -11.36 -13.90 -9.04
N PRO A 136 -11.86 -14.03 -7.80
CA PRO A 136 -11.97 -12.96 -6.78
C PRO A 136 -10.61 -12.58 -6.19
N ALA A 137 -10.35 -11.26 -6.09
CA ALA A 137 -9.07 -10.71 -5.63
C ALA A 137 -9.28 -9.54 -4.65
N ARG A 138 -8.24 -9.19 -3.90
CA ARG A 138 -8.30 -8.11 -2.91
C ARG A 138 -7.14 -7.13 -3.05
N ILE A 139 -7.45 -5.85 -2.83
CA ILE A 139 -6.46 -4.76 -2.73
C ILE A 139 -6.58 -4.15 -1.33
N VAL A 140 -5.46 -4.11 -0.60
CA VAL A 140 -5.39 -3.54 0.75
C VAL A 140 -4.41 -2.37 0.75
N ASN A 141 -4.89 -1.18 1.11
CA ASN A 141 -4.08 0.02 1.24
C ASN A 141 -3.81 0.31 2.72
N VAL A 142 -2.54 0.20 3.14
CA VAL A 142 -2.12 0.46 4.53
C VAL A 142 -1.97 1.96 4.76
N SER A 143 -3.05 2.56 5.24
CA SER A 143 -3.17 3.98 5.55
C SER A 143 -2.91 4.29 7.03
N SER A 144 -3.59 5.28 7.59
CA SER A 144 -3.45 5.74 8.98
C SER A 144 -4.73 6.40 9.49
N VAL A 145 -4.91 6.47 10.82
CA VAL A 145 -5.85 7.41 11.46
C VAL A 145 -5.31 8.85 11.49
N GLY A 146 -4.00 9.02 11.33
CA GLY A 146 -3.39 10.33 11.15
C GLY A 146 -3.68 10.86 9.75
N GLN A 147 -4.83 11.51 9.58
CA GLN A 147 -5.35 12.07 8.35
C GLN A 147 -5.44 13.58 8.45
N GLU A 148 -5.34 14.27 7.33
CA GLU A 148 -5.53 15.72 7.18
C GLU A 148 -5.99 15.97 5.74
N ALA A 149 -6.98 16.87 5.57
CA ALA A 149 -7.52 17.23 4.27
C ALA A 149 -6.41 17.67 3.29
N ILE A 150 -6.47 17.16 2.07
CA ILE A 150 -5.50 17.46 1.01
C ILE A 150 -5.70 18.91 0.57
N ASP A 151 -4.63 19.68 0.61
CA ASP A 151 -4.57 21.03 0.04
C ASP A 151 -4.35 20.90 -1.46
N PHE A 152 -5.43 20.97 -2.23
CA PHE A 152 -5.35 20.85 -3.69
C PHE A 152 -4.71 22.06 -4.39
N ASP A 153 -4.47 23.15 -3.68
CA ASP A 153 -3.77 24.32 -4.23
C ASP A 153 -2.25 24.22 -4.01
N ASP A 154 -1.80 23.31 -3.14
CA ASP A 154 -0.38 23.00 -2.90
C ASP A 154 -0.18 21.54 -2.46
N VAL A 155 -0.63 20.58 -3.26
CA VAL A 155 -0.51 19.13 -2.95
C VAL A 155 0.93 18.72 -2.67
N MET A 156 1.90 19.40 -3.28
CA MET A 156 3.33 19.13 -3.09
C MET A 156 3.94 19.84 -1.89
N LEU A 157 3.14 20.59 -1.13
CA LEU A 157 3.55 21.32 0.08
C LEU A 157 4.84 22.13 -0.15
N THR A 158 4.81 22.96 -1.20
CA THR A 158 5.94 23.84 -1.56
C THR A 158 6.07 25.02 -0.62
N ARG A 159 5.01 25.35 0.13
CA ARG A 159 4.91 26.43 1.10
C ARG A 159 4.62 25.90 2.49
N GLY A 160 5.31 26.39 3.51
CA GLY A 160 5.03 26.05 4.91
C GLY A 160 5.11 24.53 5.18
N TYR A 161 6.14 23.86 4.69
CA TYR A 161 6.28 22.41 4.79
C TYR A 161 6.25 21.90 6.21
N SER A 162 5.54 20.80 6.41
CA SER A 162 5.58 19.97 7.61
C SER A 162 5.54 18.50 7.22
N GLY A 163 6.53 17.74 7.69
CA GLY A 163 6.56 16.28 7.44
C GLY A 163 5.35 15.55 8.02
N LEU A 164 4.78 16.08 9.12
CA LEU A 164 3.52 15.56 9.69
C LEU A 164 2.34 15.81 8.75
N ARG A 165 2.21 17.01 8.19
CA ARG A 165 1.17 17.37 7.23
C ARG A 165 1.30 16.54 5.96
N ALA A 166 2.51 16.44 5.41
CA ALA A 166 2.80 15.62 4.22
C ALA A 166 2.40 14.15 4.43
N TYR A 167 2.76 13.58 5.58
CA TYR A 167 2.35 12.23 5.95
C TYR A 167 0.83 12.10 6.02
N ARG A 168 0.15 12.98 6.77
CA ARG A 168 -1.30 12.91 6.97
C ARG A 168 -2.08 13.06 5.67
N GLN A 169 -1.69 13.98 4.80
CA GLN A 169 -2.32 14.15 3.49
C GLN A 169 -2.06 12.96 2.57
N SER A 170 -0.85 12.39 2.58
CA SER A 170 -0.56 11.19 1.81
C SER A 170 -1.39 9.97 2.28
N LYS A 171 -1.65 9.88 3.60
CA LYS A 171 -2.49 8.80 4.16
C LYS A 171 -3.97 9.00 3.86
N LEU A 172 -4.46 10.23 3.84
CA LEU A 172 -5.80 10.50 3.37
C LEU A 172 -5.96 10.22 1.87
N ALA A 173 -4.97 10.58 1.06
CA ALA A 173 -4.97 10.29 -0.38
C ALA A 173 -5.15 8.79 -0.69
N GLN A 174 -4.52 7.90 0.10
CA GLN A 174 -4.72 6.45 -0.02
C GLN A 174 -6.18 6.05 0.21
N ILE A 175 -6.90 6.72 1.13
CA ILE A 175 -8.29 6.40 1.43
C ILE A 175 -9.22 6.92 0.33
N LEU A 176 -9.00 8.16 -0.16
CA LEU A 176 -9.74 8.69 -1.31
C LEU A 176 -9.61 7.74 -2.51
N PHE A 177 -8.39 7.33 -2.81
CA PHE A 177 -8.09 6.36 -3.87
C PHE A 177 -8.82 5.04 -3.66
N THR A 178 -8.80 4.50 -2.44
CA THR A 178 -9.46 3.22 -2.11
C THR A 178 -10.95 3.27 -2.40
N ILE A 179 -11.63 4.34 -1.97
CA ILE A 179 -13.07 4.53 -2.18
C ILE A 179 -13.40 4.66 -3.67
N ASP A 180 -12.58 5.42 -4.41
CA ASP A 180 -12.80 5.62 -5.85
C ASP A 180 -12.52 4.33 -6.65
N LEU A 181 -11.45 3.62 -6.31
CA LEU A 181 -11.09 2.34 -6.90
C LEU A 181 -12.17 1.28 -6.65
N ALA A 182 -12.69 1.19 -5.42
CA ALA A 182 -13.75 0.26 -5.07
C ALA A 182 -15.04 0.49 -5.91
N ARG A 183 -15.37 1.75 -6.18
CA ARG A 183 -16.50 2.10 -7.06
C ARG A 183 -16.26 1.71 -8.51
N ALA A 184 -15.05 1.95 -8.99
CA ALA A 184 -14.66 1.62 -10.36
C ALA A 184 -14.58 0.10 -10.61
N LEU A 185 -14.34 -0.68 -9.55
CA LEU A 185 -14.27 -2.14 -9.59
C LEU A 185 -15.58 -2.83 -9.15
N ALA A 186 -16.70 -2.09 -9.08
CA ALA A 186 -17.98 -2.69 -8.79
C ALA A 186 -18.26 -3.87 -9.73
N ASP A 187 -18.82 -4.95 -9.20
CA ASP A 187 -19.20 -6.17 -9.92
C ASP A 187 -18.03 -6.95 -10.58
N SER A 188 -16.77 -6.52 -10.38
CA SER A 188 -15.58 -7.22 -10.92
C SER A 188 -15.13 -8.43 -10.10
N GLY A 189 -15.71 -8.64 -8.91
CA GLY A 189 -15.21 -9.62 -7.93
C GLY A 189 -13.94 -9.17 -7.20
N ILE A 190 -13.50 -7.91 -7.38
CA ILE A 190 -12.32 -7.36 -6.71
C ILE A 190 -12.77 -6.39 -5.61
N THR A 191 -12.21 -6.53 -4.42
CA THR A 191 -12.44 -5.58 -3.33
C THR A 191 -11.21 -4.73 -3.06
N ALA A 192 -11.43 -3.45 -2.73
CA ALA A 192 -10.39 -2.52 -2.30
C ALA A 192 -10.78 -1.88 -0.97
N ASN A 193 -9.93 -2.05 0.06
CA ASN A 193 -10.16 -1.49 1.40
C ASN A 193 -8.89 -0.85 1.94
N ALA A 194 -9.04 0.14 2.82
CA ALA A 194 -7.94 0.80 3.50
C ALA A 194 -8.01 0.58 5.01
N LEU A 195 -6.86 0.61 5.69
CA LEU A 195 -6.84 0.53 7.14
C LEU A 195 -5.70 1.36 7.77
N HIS A 196 -5.93 1.75 9.03
CA HIS A 196 -4.88 2.02 10.00
C HIS A 196 -4.59 0.72 10.74
N PRO A 197 -3.38 0.12 10.64
CA PRO A 197 -3.14 -1.20 11.19
C PRO A 197 -3.10 -1.23 12.73
N ALA A 198 -2.31 -0.34 13.33
CA ALA A 198 -2.23 -0.11 14.78
C ALA A 198 -1.46 1.17 15.07
N THR A 199 -1.76 1.82 16.23
CA THR A 199 -1.15 3.09 16.61
C THR A 199 0.26 2.88 17.16
N TYR A 200 1.22 3.62 16.62
CA TYR A 200 2.63 3.62 17.07
C TYR A 200 3.19 2.20 17.27
N MET A 201 3.10 1.37 16.24
CA MET A 201 3.69 0.04 16.23
C MET A 201 5.21 0.09 16.49
N ASP A 202 5.75 -0.93 17.15
CA ASP A 202 7.19 -1.06 17.41
C ASP A 202 7.98 -1.35 16.11
N THR A 203 8.12 -0.31 15.29
CA THR A 203 8.81 -0.31 14.00
C THR A 203 9.94 0.73 13.97
N ALA A 204 10.90 0.56 13.07
CA ALA A 204 11.93 1.56 12.83
C ALA A 204 11.34 2.94 12.50
N MET A 205 10.26 2.99 11.72
CA MET A 205 9.55 4.22 11.36
C MET A 205 9.06 5.00 12.60
N VAL A 206 8.44 4.31 13.56
CA VAL A 206 7.91 4.93 14.79
C VAL A 206 9.05 5.37 15.70
N ARG A 207 10.04 4.53 15.91
CA ARG A 207 11.22 4.87 16.72
C ARG A 207 11.98 6.08 16.17
N GLN A 208 12.15 6.18 14.84
CA GLN A 208 12.80 7.33 14.18
C GLN A 208 12.00 8.64 14.30
N SER A 209 10.69 8.56 14.52
CA SER A 209 9.87 9.75 14.77
C SER A 209 9.98 10.28 16.19
N GLY A 210 10.73 9.61 17.07
CA GLY A 210 10.90 9.98 18.47
C GLY A 210 9.71 9.63 19.37
N VAL A 211 8.78 8.81 18.87
CA VAL A 211 7.58 8.37 19.60
C VAL A 211 7.84 6.99 20.23
N THR A 212 7.42 6.83 21.47
CA THR A 212 7.47 5.53 22.15
C THR A 212 6.40 4.60 21.56
N PRO A 213 6.77 3.39 21.12
CA PRO A 213 5.80 2.40 20.67
C PRO A 213 4.79 2.03 21.77
N ILE A 214 3.51 1.88 21.37
CA ILE A 214 2.42 1.47 22.26
C ILE A 214 1.64 0.26 21.72
N SER A 215 1.96 -0.20 20.53
CA SER A 215 1.37 -1.39 19.91
C SER A 215 2.46 -2.30 19.37
N SER A 216 2.17 -3.60 19.31
CA SER A 216 3.06 -4.57 18.68
C SER A 216 2.89 -4.57 17.15
N VAL A 217 3.93 -4.99 16.45
CA VAL A 217 3.88 -5.26 15.00
C VAL A 217 2.86 -6.36 14.69
N ASP A 218 2.72 -7.33 15.59
CA ASP A 218 1.77 -8.44 15.45
C ASP A 218 0.32 -8.00 15.44
N GLN A 219 -0.04 -7.00 16.26
CA GLN A 219 -1.38 -6.39 16.23
C GLN A 219 -1.69 -5.77 14.88
N GLY A 220 -0.73 -5.00 14.34
CA GLY A 220 -0.89 -4.40 13.02
C GLY A 220 -0.96 -5.45 11.90
N ALA A 221 -0.14 -6.49 11.98
CA ALA A 221 -0.16 -7.59 11.01
C ALA A 221 -1.49 -8.35 11.04
N ALA A 222 -2.05 -8.60 12.22
CA ALA A 222 -3.37 -9.24 12.35
C ALA A 222 -4.47 -8.40 11.70
N ALA A 223 -4.45 -7.06 11.86
CA ALA A 223 -5.41 -6.18 11.23
C ALA A 223 -5.29 -6.20 9.69
N ILE A 224 -4.06 -6.13 9.14
CA ILE A 224 -3.83 -6.21 7.69
C ILE A 224 -4.30 -7.57 7.16
N LEU A 225 -3.94 -8.67 7.81
CA LEU A 225 -4.32 -10.02 7.38
C LEU A 225 -5.84 -10.23 7.43
N ARG A 226 -6.55 -9.64 8.40
CA ARG A 226 -8.01 -9.69 8.41
C ARG A 226 -8.60 -9.10 7.13
N LEU A 227 -8.13 -7.93 6.68
CA LEU A 227 -8.59 -7.34 5.41
C LEU A 227 -8.16 -8.19 4.21
N ALA A 228 -6.97 -8.76 4.28
CA ALA A 228 -6.37 -9.51 3.19
C ALA A 228 -7.05 -10.86 2.93
N VAL A 229 -7.40 -11.62 3.99
CA VAL A 229 -7.76 -13.03 3.82
C VAL A 229 -9.00 -13.48 4.60
N SER A 230 -9.62 -12.64 5.47
CA SER A 230 -10.80 -13.08 6.23
C SER A 230 -12.02 -13.26 5.33
N PRO A 231 -12.70 -14.42 5.38
CA PRO A 231 -13.95 -14.64 4.64
C PRO A 231 -15.09 -13.68 5.05
N GLU A 232 -15.07 -13.17 6.29
CA GLU A 232 -16.05 -12.20 6.80
C GLU A 232 -16.09 -10.89 6.01
N LEU A 233 -15.02 -10.62 5.24
CA LEU A 233 -14.89 -9.41 4.42
C LEU A 233 -15.05 -9.71 2.93
N ASP A 234 -15.52 -10.90 2.55
CA ASP A 234 -15.84 -11.20 1.16
C ASP A 234 -16.91 -10.25 0.63
N GLY A 235 -16.64 -9.65 -0.53
CA GLY A 235 -17.52 -8.67 -1.16
C GLY A 235 -17.57 -7.28 -0.49
N ARG A 236 -16.99 -7.10 0.70
CA ARG A 236 -16.95 -5.79 1.37
C ARG A 236 -15.84 -4.93 0.77
N THR A 237 -16.20 -3.76 0.26
CA THR A 237 -15.29 -2.90 -0.51
C THR A 237 -15.53 -1.41 -0.25
N GLY A 238 -14.52 -0.57 -0.46
CA GLY A 238 -14.59 0.88 -0.30
C GLY A 238 -14.58 1.35 1.16
N LEU A 239 -14.14 0.50 2.09
CA LEU A 239 -14.21 0.73 3.52
C LEU A 239 -12.85 1.17 4.08
N PHE A 240 -12.92 1.92 5.19
CA PHE A 240 -11.78 2.22 6.04
C PHE A 240 -11.92 1.51 7.38
N PHE A 241 -10.81 0.98 7.89
CA PHE A 241 -10.74 0.29 9.17
C PHE A 241 -9.72 0.94 10.10
N ASN A 242 -10.05 1.02 11.38
CA ASN A 242 -9.11 1.32 12.46
C ASN A 242 -8.81 0.02 13.21
N GLY A 243 -7.61 -0.52 13.05
CA GLY A 243 -7.30 -1.88 13.45
C GLY A 243 -8.21 -2.87 12.72
N GLN A 244 -8.95 -3.64 13.47
CA GLN A 244 -9.88 -4.65 12.94
C GLN A 244 -11.32 -4.14 12.83
N GLN A 245 -11.62 -2.93 13.25
CA GLN A 245 -12.97 -2.39 13.25
C GLN A 245 -13.20 -1.41 12.11
N GLU A 246 -14.34 -1.50 11.45
CA GLU A 246 -14.75 -0.50 10.48
C GLU A 246 -14.86 0.86 11.15
N ALA A 247 -14.36 1.89 10.48
CA ALA A 247 -14.31 3.24 11.00
C ALA A 247 -14.59 4.26 9.89
N ARG A 248 -14.88 5.49 10.30
CA ARG A 248 -15.03 6.59 9.36
C ARG A 248 -13.71 7.32 9.19
N ALA A 249 -13.33 7.59 7.94
CA ALA A 249 -12.18 8.41 7.60
C ALA A 249 -12.51 9.92 7.74
N ASP A 250 -11.52 10.79 7.46
CA ASP A 250 -11.74 12.22 7.30
C ASP A 250 -12.85 12.51 6.29
N ALA A 251 -13.60 13.59 6.51
CA ALA A 251 -14.77 13.94 5.70
C ALA A 251 -14.43 14.09 4.21
N GLN A 252 -13.24 14.60 3.88
CA GLN A 252 -12.81 14.78 2.50
C GLN A 252 -12.73 13.45 1.73
N ALA A 253 -12.51 12.32 2.40
CA ALA A 253 -12.53 11.01 1.73
C ALA A 253 -13.88 10.68 1.08
N TYR A 254 -14.96 11.23 1.60
CA TYR A 254 -16.32 11.01 1.11
C TYR A 254 -16.81 12.10 0.14
N ASP A 255 -16.03 13.17 -0.04
CA ASP A 255 -16.29 14.21 -1.02
C ASP A 255 -15.96 13.71 -2.44
N ALA A 256 -16.97 13.70 -3.31
CA ALA A 256 -16.81 13.22 -4.68
C ALA A 256 -15.92 14.12 -5.53
N GLU A 257 -15.98 15.44 -5.33
CA GLU A 257 -15.16 16.40 -6.06
C GLU A 257 -13.67 16.24 -5.66
N ALA A 258 -13.38 16.14 -4.35
CA ALA A 258 -12.03 15.89 -3.88
C ALA A 258 -11.43 14.60 -4.46
N ARG A 259 -12.21 13.51 -4.51
CA ARG A 259 -11.75 12.26 -5.12
C ARG A 259 -11.47 12.42 -6.62
N GLN A 260 -12.33 13.12 -7.36
CA GLN A 260 -12.13 13.36 -8.79
C GLN A 260 -10.90 14.23 -9.04
N ARG A 261 -10.71 15.30 -8.25
CA ARG A 261 -9.50 16.16 -8.34
C ARG A 261 -8.23 15.35 -8.08
N LEU A 262 -8.22 14.54 -7.02
CA LEU A 262 -7.07 13.69 -6.70
C LEU A 262 -6.80 12.67 -7.82
N LYS A 263 -7.83 12.00 -8.32
CA LYS A 263 -7.74 11.03 -9.41
C LYS A 263 -7.13 11.66 -10.65
N ALA A 264 -7.69 12.76 -11.14
CA ALA A 264 -7.19 13.46 -12.33
C ALA A 264 -5.72 13.90 -12.16
N LEU A 265 -5.37 14.46 -11.00
CA LEU A 265 -4.00 14.82 -10.66
C LEU A 265 -3.07 13.59 -10.69
N SER A 266 -3.49 12.48 -10.09
CA SER A 266 -2.68 11.27 -9.97
C SER A 266 -2.42 10.59 -11.32
N PHE A 267 -3.40 10.56 -12.21
CA PHE A 267 -3.19 10.11 -13.59
C PHE A 267 -2.16 10.97 -14.32
N LYS A 268 -2.28 12.30 -14.20
CA LYS A 268 -1.32 13.25 -14.80
C LYS A 268 0.09 13.05 -14.23
N LEU A 269 0.24 13.03 -12.91
CA LEU A 269 1.55 12.89 -12.26
C LEU A 269 2.15 11.49 -12.45
N GLY A 270 1.31 10.45 -12.43
CA GLY A 270 1.72 9.07 -12.67
C GLY A 270 2.06 8.78 -14.15
N GLY A 271 1.76 9.71 -15.08
CA GLY A 271 1.95 9.49 -16.50
C GLY A 271 1.20 8.27 -17.03
N LEU A 272 0.00 8.01 -16.47
CA LEU A 272 -0.86 6.91 -16.92
C LEU A 272 -1.67 7.31 -18.14
N SER A 273 -1.72 6.43 -19.13
CA SER A 273 -2.43 6.67 -20.39
C SER A 273 -3.95 6.54 -20.24
N ALA A 274 -4.70 7.02 -21.24
CA ALA A 274 -6.15 6.84 -21.30
C ALA A 274 -6.57 5.36 -21.32
N ASN A 275 -5.74 4.46 -21.88
CA ASN A 275 -5.98 3.01 -21.88
C ASN A 275 -5.82 2.41 -20.48
N GLU A 276 -4.83 2.86 -19.71
CA GLU A 276 -4.64 2.47 -18.30
C GLU A 276 -5.76 3.04 -17.42
N TYR A 277 -6.38 4.15 -17.83
CA TYR A 277 -7.58 4.71 -17.22
C TYR A 277 -8.82 3.88 -17.56
N ALA A 278 -8.98 3.46 -18.81
CA ALA A 278 -10.13 2.68 -19.29
C ALA A 278 -10.10 1.21 -18.78
N ALA A 279 -8.97 0.75 -18.26
CA ALA A 279 -8.88 -0.56 -17.59
C ALA A 279 -9.65 -0.63 -16.26
N LEU A 280 -10.17 0.49 -15.75
CA LEU A 280 -11.14 0.55 -14.65
C LEU A 280 -12.55 0.33 -15.18
#